data_d9d4df9a5b61887600b65e003ef45fc8
#
_entry.id   d9d4df9a5b61887600b65e003ef45fc8
#
_cell.length_a   1.000
_cell.length_b   1.000
_cell.length_c   1.000
_cell.angle_alpha   90.00
_cell.angle_beta   90.00
_cell.angle_gamma   90.00
#
_symmetry.space_group_name_H-M   'P 1'
#
loop_
_entity.id
_entity.type
_entity.pdbx_description
1 polymer ?
#
loop_
_entity_poly.entity_id
_entity_poly.type
_entity_poly.pdbx_seq_one_letter_code
_entity_poly.pdbx_strand_id
1 'polypeptide(L)'
;MNKFFEFNLNVELGEVFNECTAYQISIEYLNKALDISNNLPINKYRLVKAYELRGKSKMFLNDGQKKINGQDWDLYWKARKLNYWEAIYDFSKAIEIDPKDSFLYFWRGFAYESLEEYPNAVKDLKIAKDLDPSFTLTTSILDHIESKGF
;
A
#
# COMPACT_ATOMS: atom_id res chain seq x y z
N MET A 1 27.81 -9.18 6.24
CA MET A 1 26.50 -9.48 6.91
C MET A 1 25.73 -10.46 6.05
N ASN A 2 25.02 -11.43 6.65
CA ASN A 2 24.19 -12.38 5.88
C ASN A 2 23.03 -11.61 5.23
N LYS A 3 22.89 -11.69 3.91
CA LYS A 3 21.86 -10.96 3.15
C LYS A 3 20.42 -11.31 3.57
N PHE A 4 20.16 -12.55 4.04
CA PHE A 4 18.87 -12.91 4.61
C PHE A 4 18.56 -12.17 5.91
N PHE A 5 19.56 -12.05 6.77
CA PHE A 5 19.42 -11.27 8.00
C PHE A 5 19.21 -9.79 7.69
N GLU A 6 19.97 -9.26 6.74
CA GLU A 6 19.83 -7.88 6.28
C GLU A 6 18.45 -7.59 5.68
N PHE A 7 17.93 -8.49 4.85
CA PHE A 7 16.57 -8.40 4.32
C PHE A 7 15.53 -8.33 5.45
N ASN A 8 15.57 -9.32 6.38
CA ASN A 8 14.61 -9.39 7.47
C ASN A 8 14.68 -8.15 8.38
N LEU A 9 15.88 -7.70 8.72
CA LEU A 9 16.08 -6.50 9.53
C LEU A 9 15.48 -5.26 8.85
N ASN A 10 15.69 -5.09 7.55
CA ASN A 10 15.12 -3.96 6.82
C ASN A 10 13.59 -4.03 6.75
N VAL A 11 12.98 -5.20 6.63
CA VAL A 11 11.51 -5.35 6.70
C VAL A 11 10.99 -4.99 8.09
N GLU A 12 11.62 -5.46 9.16
CA GLU A 12 11.25 -5.16 10.55
C GLU A 12 11.38 -3.66 10.87
N LEU A 13 12.49 -3.04 10.44
CA LEU A 13 12.65 -1.58 10.59
C LEU A 13 11.59 -0.81 9.77
N GLY A 14 11.31 -1.25 8.56
CA GLY A 14 10.23 -0.67 7.75
C GLY A 14 8.87 -0.75 8.44
N GLU A 15 8.56 -1.87 9.09
CA GLU A 15 7.32 -2.06 9.86
C GLU A 15 7.26 -1.11 11.07
N VAL A 16 8.31 -1.07 11.88
CA VAL A 16 8.40 -0.17 13.05
C VAL A 16 8.21 1.30 12.65
N PHE A 17 8.89 1.75 11.60
CA PHE A 17 8.75 3.13 11.13
C PHE A 17 7.38 3.42 10.50
N ASN A 18 6.73 2.42 9.89
CA ASN A 18 5.36 2.55 9.41
C ASN A 18 4.39 2.75 10.59
N GLU A 19 4.50 1.95 11.65
CA GLU A 19 3.69 2.06 12.87
C GLU A 19 3.91 3.41 13.59
N CYS A 20 5.14 3.92 13.56
CA CYS A 20 5.48 5.24 14.10
C CYS A 20 5.10 6.40 13.17
N THR A 21 4.38 6.17 12.07
CA THR A 21 4.02 7.16 11.05
C THR A 21 5.21 7.86 10.37
N ALA A 22 6.40 7.32 10.50
CA ALA A 22 7.62 7.80 9.85
C ALA A 22 7.76 7.20 8.43
N TYR A 23 6.76 7.44 7.59
CA TYR A 23 6.56 6.76 6.31
C TYR A 23 7.75 6.91 5.33
N GLN A 24 8.40 8.06 5.28
CA GLN A 24 9.58 8.24 4.43
C GLN A 24 10.72 7.29 4.83
N ILE A 25 10.98 7.16 6.12
CA ILE A 25 12.03 6.27 6.64
C ILE A 25 11.64 4.81 6.42
N SER A 26 10.36 4.47 6.62
CA SER A 26 9.82 3.14 6.31
C SER A 26 10.08 2.76 4.85
N ILE A 27 9.77 3.65 3.90
CA ILE A 27 9.99 3.42 2.47
C ILE A 27 11.47 3.16 2.17
N GLU A 28 12.38 3.90 2.79
CA GLU A 28 13.82 3.73 2.58
C GLU A 28 14.33 2.34 3.01
N TYR A 29 13.90 1.86 4.19
CA TYR A 29 14.24 0.51 4.65
C TYR A 29 13.62 -0.58 3.77
N LEU A 30 12.36 -0.41 3.37
CA LEU A 30 11.66 -1.38 2.53
C LEU A 30 12.24 -1.42 1.10
N ASN A 31 12.72 -0.30 0.56
CA ASN A 31 13.46 -0.29 -0.70
C ASN A 31 14.74 -1.13 -0.58
N LYS A 32 15.54 -0.94 0.50
CA LYS A 32 16.74 -1.77 0.75
C LYS A 32 16.40 -3.26 0.85
N ALA A 33 15.31 -3.61 1.54
CA ALA A 33 14.85 -5.00 1.62
C ALA A 33 14.53 -5.56 0.23
N LEU A 34 13.72 -4.86 -0.55
CA LEU A 34 13.29 -5.33 -1.87
C LEU A 34 14.44 -5.40 -2.89
N ASP A 35 15.41 -4.50 -2.82
CA ASP A 35 16.65 -4.56 -3.63
C ASP A 35 17.45 -5.84 -3.33
N ILE A 36 17.55 -6.19 -2.06
CA ILE A 36 18.23 -7.44 -1.63
C ILE A 36 17.45 -8.66 -2.12
N SER A 37 16.12 -8.62 -2.13
CA SER A 37 15.25 -9.75 -2.46
C SER A 37 15.42 -10.26 -3.89
N ASN A 38 15.80 -9.41 -4.83
CA ASN A 38 15.91 -9.73 -6.25
C ASN A 38 16.89 -10.89 -6.55
N ASN A 39 17.81 -11.19 -5.64
CA ASN A 39 18.85 -12.20 -5.82
C ASN A 39 18.84 -13.31 -4.74
N LEU A 40 17.76 -13.42 -3.98
CA LEU A 40 17.67 -14.38 -2.88
C LEU A 40 16.34 -15.14 -2.90
N PRO A 41 16.33 -16.43 -2.52
CA PRO A 41 15.10 -17.19 -2.32
C PRO A 41 14.42 -16.75 -1.02
N ILE A 42 13.77 -15.57 -1.06
CA ILE A 42 13.09 -15.00 0.10
C ILE A 42 11.78 -15.74 0.37
N ASN A 43 11.43 -15.91 1.64
CA ASN A 43 10.14 -16.43 2.06
C ASN A 43 9.01 -15.52 1.54
N LYS A 44 8.02 -16.11 0.85
CA LYS A 44 6.91 -15.38 0.21
C LYS A 44 6.17 -14.46 1.16
N TYR A 45 5.92 -14.87 2.41
CA TYR A 45 5.22 -14.04 3.40
C TYR A 45 6.00 -12.77 3.75
N ARG A 46 7.32 -12.89 3.90
CA ARG A 46 8.18 -11.74 4.16
C ARG A 46 8.23 -10.78 2.96
N LEU A 47 8.22 -11.33 1.75
CA LEU A 47 8.21 -10.54 0.53
C LEU A 47 6.86 -9.81 0.33
N VAL A 48 5.75 -10.50 0.55
CA VAL A 48 4.40 -9.89 0.57
C VAL A 48 4.36 -8.76 1.58
N LYS A 49 4.83 -9.00 2.82
CA LYS A 49 4.86 -8.00 3.88
C LYS A 49 5.68 -6.77 3.51
N ALA A 50 6.82 -6.94 2.85
CA ALA A 50 7.65 -5.82 2.40
C ALA A 50 6.92 -4.94 1.37
N TYR A 51 6.27 -5.54 0.38
CA TYR A 51 5.47 -4.80 -0.61
C TYR A 51 4.25 -4.14 0.02
N GLU A 52 3.49 -4.86 0.85
CA GLU A 52 2.32 -4.33 1.57
C GLU A 52 2.67 -3.09 2.39
N LEU A 53 3.71 -3.18 3.24
CA LEU A 53 4.13 -2.08 4.09
C LEU A 53 4.61 -0.87 3.28
N ARG A 54 5.36 -1.11 2.19
CA ARG A 54 5.83 -0.02 1.32
C ARG A 54 4.67 0.67 0.62
N GLY A 55 3.70 -0.09 0.12
CA GLY A 55 2.47 0.46 -0.45
C GLY A 55 1.71 1.33 0.55
N LYS A 56 1.49 0.84 1.77
CA LYS A 56 0.87 1.61 2.86
C LYS A 56 1.64 2.89 3.19
N SER A 57 2.96 2.78 3.36
CA SER A 57 3.81 3.94 3.64
C SER A 57 3.71 5.01 2.56
N LYS A 58 3.65 4.62 1.28
CA LYS A 58 3.48 5.55 0.16
C LYS A 58 2.11 6.23 0.18
N MET A 59 1.03 5.51 0.47
CA MET A 59 -0.30 6.08 0.57
C MET A 59 -0.39 7.15 1.64
N PHE A 60 0.24 6.93 2.79
CA PHE A 60 0.16 7.81 3.96
C PHE A 60 1.30 8.83 4.05
N LEU A 61 2.28 8.80 3.13
CA LEU A 61 3.47 9.65 3.18
C LEU A 61 3.18 11.14 3.37
N ASN A 62 2.08 11.64 2.86
CA ASN A 62 1.71 13.05 2.92
C ASN A 62 0.46 13.33 3.77
N ASP A 63 -0.08 12.31 4.46
CA ASP A 63 -1.33 12.45 5.25
C ASP A 63 -1.17 13.27 6.52
N GLY A 64 -0.18 13.88 6.83
CA GLY A 64 0.02 14.72 8.02
C GLY A 64 0.60 16.09 7.70
N GLN A 65 0.90 16.38 6.44
CA GLN A 65 1.45 17.68 6.07
C GLN A 65 0.36 18.75 6.16
N LYS A 66 0.30 19.42 7.32
CA LYS A 66 -0.51 20.62 7.51
C LYS A 66 -0.13 21.68 6.48
N LYS A 67 -1.15 22.43 6.02
CA LYS A 67 -0.98 23.63 5.21
C LYS A 67 0.21 24.47 5.67
N ILE A 68 1.26 24.46 4.87
CA ILE A 68 2.28 25.49 4.99
C ILE A 68 1.83 26.64 4.11
N ASN A 69 1.75 27.85 4.66
CA ASN A 69 1.39 29.06 3.91
C ASN A 69 2.29 29.16 2.67
N GLY A 70 1.70 29.23 1.47
CA GLY A 70 2.41 29.28 0.20
C GLY A 70 2.60 27.94 -0.51
N GLN A 71 2.02 26.85 -0.02
CA GLN A 71 2.11 25.55 -0.68
C GLN A 71 1.33 25.55 -2.00
N ASP A 72 1.99 25.08 -3.07
CA ASP A 72 1.35 24.83 -4.36
C ASP A 72 0.48 23.55 -4.26
N TRP A 73 -0.84 23.77 -4.21
CA TRP A 73 -1.82 22.68 -4.09
C TRP A 73 -1.81 21.74 -5.30
N ASP A 74 -1.58 22.26 -6.49
CA ASP A 74 -1.53 21.44 -7.69
C ASP A 74 -0.34 20.48 -7.64
N LEU A 75 0.80 20.95 -7.17
CA LEU A 75 1.98 20.10 -6.97
C LEU A 75 1.76 19.07 -5.87
N TYR A 76 1.14 19.47 -4.75
CA TYR A 76 0.78 18.56 -3.66
C TYR A 76 -0.12 17.42 -4.15
N TRP A 77 -1.21 17.76 -4.86
CA TRP A 77 -2.14 16.74 -5.36
C TRP A 77 -1.51 15.84 -6.43
N LYS A 78 -0.63 16.39 -7.29
CA LYS A 78 0.14 15.58 -8.25
C LYS A 78 1.05 14.58 -7.56
N ALA A 79 1.79 15.01 -6.54
CA ALA A 79 2.67 14.14 -5.75
C ALA A 79 1.86 13.05 -5.03
N ARG A 80 0.73 13.41 -4.42
CA ARG A 80 -0.16 12.47 -3.75
C ARG A 80 -0.72 11.41 -4.72
N LYS A 81 -1.19 11.81 -5.90
CA LYS A 81 -1.64 10.86 -6.93
C LYS A 81 -0.54 9.91 -7.35
N LEU A 82 0.70 10.40 -7.52
CA LEU A 82 1.85 9.54 -7.83
C LEU A 82 2.08 8.50 -6.74
N ASN A 83 2.04 8.90 -5.46
CA ASN A 83 2.19 7.99 -4.33
C ASN A 83 1.12 6.88 -4.33
N TYR A 84 -0.14 7.19 -4.66
CA TYR A 84 -1.18 6.17 -4.77
C TYR A 84 -0.92 5.20 -5.93
N TRP A 85 -0.47 5.67 -7.10
CA TRP A 85 -0.11 4.79 -8.22
C TRP A 85 1.07 3.88 -7.88
N GLU A 86 2.08 4.39 -7.17
CA GLU A 86 3.18 3.58 -6.68
C GLU A 86 2.75 2.56 -5.62
N ALA A 87 1.79 2.90 -4.77
CA ALA A 87 1.21 1.98 -3.81
C ALA A 87 0.42 0.86 -4.52
N ILE A 88 -0.36 1.19 -5.54
CA ILE A 88 -1.07 0.21 -6.39
C ILE A 88 -0.10 -0.79 -7.03
N TYR A 89 1.05 -0.31 -7.50
CA TYR A 89 2.11 -1.18 -8.02
C TYR A 89 2.59 -2.17 -6.94
N ASP A 90 2.88 -1.69 -5.73
CA ASP A 90 3.36 -2.52 -4.64
C ASP A 90 2.30 -3.56 -4.20
N PHE A 91 1.04 -3.17 -4.03
CA PHE A 91 -0.03 -4.12 -3.74
C PHE A 91 -0.24 -5.14 -4.86
N SER A 92 -0.07 -4.74 -6.11
CA SER A 92 -0.15 -5.65 -7.25
C SER A 92 0.96 -6.70 -7.21
N LYS A 93 2.19 -6.31 -6.84
CA LYS A 93 3.30 -7.25 -6.62
C LYS A 93 3.04 -8.20 -5.46
N ALA A 94 2.48 -7.72 -4.38
CA ALA A 94 2.07 -8.56 -3.25
C ALA A 94 0.98 -9.57 -3.65
N ILE A 95 -0.03 -9.15 -4.41
CA ILE A 95 -1.12 -10.01 -4.92
C ILE A 95 -0.59 -11.08 -5.89
N GLU A 96 0.39 -10.76 -6.75
CA GLU A 96 1.05 -11.76 -7.61
C GLU A 96 1.66 -12.92 -6.78
N ILE A 97 2.12 -12.63 -5.55
CA ILE A 97 2.76 -13.61 -4.66
C ILE A 97 1.71 -14.34 -3.80
N ASP A 98 0.72 -13.61 -3.27
CA ASP A 98 -0.37 -14.16 -2.47
C ASP A 98 -1.75 -13.64 -2.92
N PRO A 99 -2.36 -14.29 -3.93
CA PRO A 99 -3.64 -13.86 -4.49
C PRO A 99 -4.84 -14.19 -3.60
N LYS A 100 -4.65 -14.75 -2.40
CA LYS A 100 -5.73 -15.08 -1.46
C LYS A 100 -5.80 -14.16 -0.25
N ASP A 101 -4.91 -13.19 -0.15
CA ASP A 101 -4.92 -12.21 0.93
C ASP A 101 -5.93 -11.09 0.61
N SER A 102 -7.05 -11.08 1.34
CA SER A 102 -8.14 -10.09 1.19
C SER A 102 -7.68 -8.66 1.46
N PHE A 103 -6.73 -8.47 2.39
CA PHE A 103 -6.22 -7.14 2.74
C PHE A 103 -5.46 -6.47 1.60
N LEU A 104 -4.77 -7.23 0.76
CA LEU A 104 -4.06 -6.67 -0.39
C LEU A 104 -5.01 -6.08 -1.43
N TYR A 105 -6.10 -6.78 -1.71
CA TYR A 105 -7.15 -6.27 -2.59
C TYR A 105 -7.88 -5.07 -1.97
N PHE A 106 -8.16 -5.12 -0.66
CA PHE A 106 -8.73 -3.98 0.04
C PHE A 106 -7.85 -2.73 -0.08
N TRP A 107 -6.56 -2.82 0.21
CA TRP A 107 -5.66 -1.67 0.13
C TRP A 107 -5.49 -1.15 -1.29
N ARG A 108 -5.43 -2.04 -2.29
CA ARG A 108 -5.38 -1.62 -3.69
C ARG A 108 -6.68 -0.97 -4.15
N GLY A 109 -7.82 -1.52 -3.76
CA GLY A 109 -9.14 -0.96 -4.02
C GLY A 109 -9.32 0.41 -3.37
N PHE A 110 -8.84 0.59 -2.14
CA PHE A 110 -8.85 1.88 -1.45
C PHE A 110 -7.94 2.91 -2.13
N ALA A 111 -6.77 2.48 -2.63
CA ALA A 111 -5.91 3.37 -3.42
C ALA A 111 -6.57 3.80 -4.74
N TYR A 112 -7.27 2.88 -5.43
CA TYR A 112 -8.06 3.22 -6.62
C TYR A 112 -9.22 4.18 -6.30
N GLU A 113 -9.95 3.95 -5.21
CA GLU A 113 -11.02 4.87 -4.76
C GLU A 113 -10.48 6.28 -4.53
N SER A 114 -9.34 6.41 -3.86
CA SER A 114 -8.68 7.69 -3.60
C SER A 114 -8.22 8.42 -4.87
N LEU A 115 -8.06 7.69 -5.99
CA LEU A 115 -7.76 8.22 -7.32
C LEU A 115 -9.02 8.47 -8.17
N GLU A 116 -10.21 8.17 -7.64
CA GLU A 116 -11.49 8.19 -8.35
C GLU A 116 -11.58 7.16 -9.51
N GLU A 117 -10.71 6.14 -9.46
CA GLU A 117 -10.69 4.99 -10.38
C GLU A 117 -11.74 3.94 -9.94
N TYR A 118 -13.01 4.35 -9.86
CA TYR A 118 -14.10 3.58 -9.26
C TYR A 118 -14.31 2.19 -9.86
N PRO A 119 -14.23 1.96 -11.19
CA PRO A 119 -14.38 0.61 -11.73
C PRO A 119 -13.32 -0.36 -11.20
N ASN A 120 -12.07 0.09 -11.05
CA ASN A 120 -10.98 -0.71 -10.52
C ASN A 120 -11.13 -0.91 -9.00
N ALA A 121 -11.56 0.13 -8.28
CA ALA A 121 -11.84 0.05 -6.86
C ALA A 121 -12.93 -0.99 -6.56
N VAL A 122 -14.08 -0.92 -7.24
CA VAL A 122 -15.20 -1.87 -7.06
C VAL A 122 -14.77 -3.31 -7.33
N LYS A 123 -13.97 -3.52 -8.39
CA LYS A 123 -13.46 -4.86 -8.71
C LYS A 123 -12.64 -5.44 -7.56
N ASP A 124 -11.67 -4.70 -7.06
CA ASP A 124 -10.79 -5.18 -5.99
C ASP A 124 -11.54 -5.34 -4.65
N LEU A 125 -12.40 -4.39 -4.31
CA LEU A 125 -13.18 -4.45 -3.08
C LEU A 125 -14.17 -5.63 -3.09
N LYS A 126 -14.76 -6.00 -4.23
CA LYS A 126 -15.58 -7.21 -4.35
C LYS A 126 -14.75 -8.47 -4.12
N ILE A 127 -13.54 -8.55 -4.70
CA ILE A 127 -12.63 -9.68 -4.45
C ILE A 127 -12.26 -9.75 -2.96
N ALA A 128 -11.93 -8.62 -2.34
CA ALA A 128 -11.62 -8.58 -0.91
C ALA A 128 -12.78 -9.08 -0.05
N LYS A 129 -14.01 -8.68 -0.37
CA LYS A 129 -15.24 -9.12 0.31
C LYS A 129 -15.53 -10.61 0.10
N ASP A 130 -15.28 -11.13 -1.10
CA ASP A 130 -15.47 -12.56 -1.40
C ASP A 130 -14.45 -13.44 -0.65
N LEU A 131 -13.20 -12.95 -0.50
CA LEU A 131 -12.15 -13.64 0.26
C LEU A 131 -12.36 -13.56 1.77
N ASP A 132 -12.86 -12.44 2.27
CA ASP A 132 -13.19 -12.23 3.69
C ASP A 132 -14.51 -11.46 3.84
N PRO A 133 -15.66 -12.15 3.92
CA PRO A 133 -16.96 -11.51 4.11
C PRO A 133 -17.12 -10.76 5.45
N SER A 134 -16.28 -11.05 6.43
CA SER A 134 -16.32 -10.40 7.75
C SER A 134 -15.70 -8.99 7.75
N PHE A 135 -15.00 -8.62 6.67
CA PHE A 135 -14.29 -7.36 6.57
C PHE A 135 -15.23 -6.20 6.21
N THR A 136 -15.86 -5.63 7.22
CA THR A 136 -16.93 -4.61 7.10
C THR A 136 -16.51 -3.32 6.40
N LEU A 137 -15.24 -2.90 6.52
CA LEU A 137 -14.73 -1.70 5.84
C LEU A 137 -14.87 -1.78 4.32
N THR A 138 -14.71 -2.96 3.74
CA THR A 138 -14.89 -3.20 2.31
C THR A 138 -16.31 -2.84 1.86
N THR A 139 -17.32 -3.24 2.65
CA THR A 139 -18.73 -2.92 2.36
C THR A 139 -18.99 -1.43 2.44
N SER A 140 -18.48 -0.75 3.47
CA SER A 140 -18.67 0.70 3.63
C SER A 140 -18.12 1.51 2.47
N ILE A 141 -16.97 1.10 1.91
CA ILE A 141 -16.37 1.79 0.75
C ILE A 141 -17.18 1.48 -0.53
N LEU A 142 -17.65 0.24 -0.70
CA LEU A 142 -18.51 -0.12 -1.83
C LEU A 142 -19.80 0.70 -1.83
N ASP A 143 -20.49 0.78 -0.68
CA ASP A 143 -21.72 1.57 -0.51
C ASP A 143 -21.47 3.06 -0.85
N HIS A 144 -20.30 3.59 -0.43
CA HIS A 144 -19.91 4.96 -0.77
C HIS A 144 -19.74 5.16 -2.29
N ILE A 145 -19.08 4.23 -2.98
CA ILE A 145 -18.89 4.30 -4.44
C ILE A 145 -20.23 4.18 -5.17
N GLU A 146 -21.10 3.25 -4.74
CA GLU A 146 -22.44 3.07 -5.31
C GLU A 146 -23.30 4.31 -5.14
N SER A 147 -23.18 5.04 -4.01
CA SER A 147 -23.88 6.31 -3.79
C SER A 147 -23.48 7.42 -4.77
N LYS A 148 -22.33 7.27 -5.44
CA LYS A 148 -21.85 8.17 -6.51
C LYS A 148 -22.32 7.75 -7.90
N GLY A 149 -23.05 6.64 -8.04
CA GLY A 149 -23.61 6.15 -9.29
C GLY A 149 -22.72 5.18 -10.08
N PHE A 150 -21.78 4.50 -9.39
CA PHE A 150 -20.87 3.51 -9.97
C PHE A 150 -21.15 2.09 -9.48
#